data_a63b3ae0d062f470d9568242b419a55f
#
_entry.id   a63b3ae0d062f470d9568242b419a55f
#
_cell.length_a   1.000
_cell.length_b   1.000
_cell.length_c   1.000
_cell.angle_alpha   90.00
_cell.angle_beta   90.00
_cell.angle_gamma   90.00
#
_symmetry.space_group_name_H-M   'P 1'
#
loop_
_entity.id
_entity.type
_entity.pdbx_description
1 polymer ?
#
loop_
_entity_poly.entity_id
_entity_poly.type
_entity_poly.pdbx_seq_one_letter_code
_entity_poly.pdbx_strand_id
1 'polypeptide(L)'
;SQSSSQTFTVLLAMVAGISLLVGGIGITNIMLVTVIERTREIGIRKAIGAPKRAIMFQFLVEATILSLVGGIIGVIGGFIGSHFKIVGVQPVIIHASVILAFGVSVLIGLFFGGYPASRAASLRPIEALRHE
;
A
#
# COMPACT_ATOMS: atom_id res chain seq x y z
N SER A 1 -34.26 -1.15 9.64
CA SER A 1 -34.78 -0.41 8.48
C SER A 1 -33.66 -0.20 7.45
N GLN A 2 -34.06 0.06 6.21
CA GLN A 2 -33.09 0.29 5.13
C GLN A 2 -32.25 1.54 5.39
N SER A 3 -32.80 2.58 5.97
CA SER A 3 -32.06 3.81 6.28
C SER A 3 -31.00 3.59 7.34
N SER A 4 -31.28 2.77 8.35
CA SER A 4 -30.28 2.41 9.38
C SER A 4 -29.16 1.58 8.77
N SER A 5 -29.49 0.63 7.91
CA SER A 5 -28.48 -0.20 7.20
C SER A 5 -27.58 0.65 6.31
N GLN A 6 -28.16 1.60 5.59
CA GLN A 6 -27.39 2.53 4.76
C GLN A 6 -26.45 3.40 5.60
N THR A 7 -26.93 3.89 6.74
CA THR A 7 -26.11 4.69 7.65
C THR A 7 -24.92 3.89 8.15
N PHE A 8 -25.14 2.64 8.56
CA PHE A 8 -24.07 1.75 8.99
C PHE A 8 -23.05 1.49 7.89
N THR A 9 -23.54 1.22 6.68
CA THR A 9 -22.67 0.97 5.52
C THR A 9 -21.80 2.18 5.23
N VAL A 10 -22.37 3.39 5.25
CA VAL A 10 -21.61 4.63 5.01
C VAL A 10 -20.58 4.85 6.11
N LEU A 11 -20.95 4.65 7.37
CA LEU A 11 -19.99 4.78 8.48
C LEU A 11 -18.83 3.82 8.36
N LEU A 12 -19.11 2.56 8.05
CA LEU A 12 -18.06 1.54 7.87
C LEU A 12 -17.17 1.87 6.68
N ALA A 13 -17.76 2.35 5.59
CA ALA A 13 -17.01 2.76 4.41
C ALA A 13 -16.09 3.95 4.72
N MET A 14 -16.58 4.91 5.51
CA MET A 14 -15.78 6.07 5.92
C MET A 14 -14.60 5.64 6.81
N VAL A 15 -14.84 4.77 7.77
CA VAL A 15 -13.79 4.24 8.65
C VAL A 15 -12.76 3.48 7.82
N ALA A 16 -13.21 2.64 6.90
CA ALA A 16 -12.33 1.90 6.01
C ALA A 16 -11.50 2.84 5.14
N GLY A 17 -12.13 3.88 4.58
CA GLY A 17 -11.44 4.88 3.76
C GLY A 17 -10.37 5.63 4.53
N ILE A 18 -10.68 6.06 5.73
CA ILE A 18 -9.69 6.73 6.60
C ILE A 18 -8.55 5.78 6.93
N SER A 19 -8.86 4.54 7.27
CA SER A 19 -7.84 3.52 7.56
C SER A 19 -6.92 3.28 6.36
N LEU A 20 -7.48 3.25 5.15
CA LEU A 20 -6.69 3.11 3.91
C LEU A 20 -5.79 4.32 3.69
N LEU A 21 -6.27 5.53 3.96
CA LEU A 21 -5.45 6.74 3.85
C LEU A 21 -4.29 6.71 4.82
N VAL A 22 -4.54 6.35 6.07
CA VAL A 22 -3.50 6.25 7.10
C VAL A 22 -2.49 5.17 6.71
N GLY A 23 -2.96 4.02 6.25
CA GLY A 23 -2.10 2.93 5.77
C GLY A 23 -1.28 3.35 4.56
N GLY A 24 -1.89 4.07 3.63
CA GLY A 24 -1.20 4.59 2.45
C GLY A 24 -0.11 5.59 2.80
N ILE A 25 -0.38 6.49 3.73
CA ILE A 25 0.62 7.43 4.25
C ILE A 25 1.78 6.66 4.88
N GLY A 26 1.45 5.58 5.62
CA GLY A 26 2.45 4.69 6.18
C GLY A 26 3.34 4.05 5.12
N ILE A 27 2.76 3.58 4.02
CA ILE A 27 3.51 3.03 2.89
C ILE A 27 4.44 4.08 2.32
N THR A 28 3.95 5.30 2.08
CA THR A 28 4.75 6.40 1.57
C THR A 28 5.94 6.67 2.49
N ASN A 29 5.69 6.75 3.80
CA ASN A 29 6.75 7.03 4.78
C ASN A 29 7.81 5.93 4.81
N ILE A 30 7.38 4.66 4.83
CA ILE A 30 8.30 3.52 4.82
C ILE A 30 9.14 3.52 3.55
N MET A 31 8.51 3.75 2.41
CA MET A 31 9.21 3.74 1.13
C MET A 31 10.16 4.91 0.98
N LEU A 32 9.81 6.11 1.50
CA LEU A 32 10.71 7.26 1.49
C LEU A 32 11.95 6.99 2.34
N VAL A 33 11.79 6.40 3.51
CA VAL A 33 12.92 5.99 4.36
C VAL A 33 13.78 4.98 3.63
N THR A 34 13.17 3.99 2.98
CA THR A 34 13.86 2.98 2.19
C THR A 34 14.68 3.62 1.07
N VAL A 35 14.10 4.59 0.36
CA VAL A 35 14.81 5.32 -0.70
C VAL A 35 16.04 6.04 -0.14
N ILE A 36 15.87 6.70 1.01
CA ILE A 36 16.98 7.41 1.66
C ILE A 36 18.09 6.45 2.06
N GLU A 37 17.73 5.32 2.67
CA GLU A 37 18.69 4.30 3.10
C GLU A 37 19.41 3.65 1.92
N ARG A 38 18.74 3.51 0.78
CA ARG A 38 19.28 2.87 -0.42
C ARG A 38 19.76 3.88 -1.47
N THR A 39 19.92 5.14 -1.09
CA THR A 39 20.34 6.21 -2.00
C THR A 39 21.63 5.88 -2.72
N ARG A 40 22.63 5.35 -1.99
CA ARG A 40 23.91 4.96 -2.56
C ARG A 40 23.77 3.83 -3.58
N GLU A 41 22.99 2.81 -3.25
CA GLU A 41 22.71 1.69 -4.15
C GLU A 41 22.05 2.17 -5.45
N ILE A 42 21.05 3.06 -5.32
CA ILE A 42 20.35 3.65 -6.47
C ILE A 42 21.33 4.44 -7.33
N GLY A 43 22.20 5.22 -6.69
CA GLY A 43 23.22 6.00 -7.38
C GLY A 43 24.18 5.15 -8.17
N ILE A 44 24.67 4.05 -7.56
CA ILE A 44 25.57 3.09 -8.22
C ILE A 44 24.87 2.47 -9.44
N ARG A 45 23.63 2.04 -9.29
CA ARG A 45 22.86 1.44 -10.40
C ARG A 45 22.68 2.41 -11.55
N LYS A 46 22.39 3.68 -11.26
CA LYS A 46 22.27 4.71 -12.29
C LYS A 46 23.60 5.02 -12.95
N ALA A 47 24.68 5.05 -12.17
CA ALA A 47 26.02 5.30 -12.70
C ALA A 47 26.45 4.25 -13.70
N ILE A 48 26.03 2.99 -13.53
CA ILE A 48 26.35 1.91 -14.46
C ILE A 48 25.32 1.74 -15.58
N GLY A 49 24.38 2.70 -15.72
CA GLY A 49 23.49 2.78 -16.86
C GLY A 49 22.07 2.34 -16.64
N ALA A 50 21.63 2.07 -15.41
CA ALA A 50 20.23 1.70 -15.15
C ALA A 50 19.29 2.85 -15.53
N PRO A 51 18.23 2.60 -16.33
CA PRO A 51 17.30 3.65 -16.71
C PRO A 51 16.39 4.02 -15.54
N LYS A 52 15.93 5.27 -15.54
CA LYS A 52 14.96 5.78 -14.57
C LYS A 52 13.77 4.85 -14.39
N ARG A 53 13.26 4.32 -15.51
CA ARG A 53 12.08 3.47 -15.57
C ARG A 53 12.28 2.18 -14.77
N ALA A 54 13.48 1.59 -14.81
CA ALA A 54 13.77 0.36 -14.10
C ALA A 54 13.73 0.58 -12.59
N ILE A 55 14.29 1.69 -12.11
CA ILE A 55 14.30 2.03 -10.69
C ILE A 55 12.88 2.35 -10.21
N MET A 56 12.14 3.13 -10.97
CA MET A 56 10.74 3.45 -10.66
C MET A 56 9.89 2.19 -10.56
N PHE A 57 10.02 1.29 -11.54
CA PHE A 57 9.29 0.03 -11.58
C PHE A 57 9.61 -0.83 -10.34
N GLN A 58 10.88 -0.92 -9.98
CA GLN A 58 11.31 -1.70 -8.82
C GLN A 58 10.64 -1.20 -7.54
N PHE A 59 10.65 0.10 -7.29
CA PHE A 59 10.06 0.68 -6.08
C PHE A 59 8.53 0.58 -6.10
N LEU A 60 7.90 0.70 -7.27
CA LEU A 60 6.45 0.48 -7.39
C LEU A 60 6.08 -0.97 -7.07
N VAL A 61 6.87 -1.93 -7.54
CA VAL A 61 6.65 -3.35 -7.24
C VAL A 61 6.80 -3.59 -5.74
N GLU A 62 7.82 -3.03 -5.11
CA GLU A 62 8.03 -3.18 -3.65
C GLU A 62 6.84 -2.60 -2.87
N ALA A 63 6.36 -1.43 -3.24
CA ALA A 63 5.20 -0.81 -2.59
C ALA A 63 3.93 -1.64 -2.78
N THR A 64 3.74 -2.18 -3.98
CA THR A 64 2.58 -3.02 -4.29
C THR A 64 2.63 -4.32 -3.50
N ILE A 65 3.80 -4.96 -3.40
CA ILE A 65 3.97 -6.18 -2.59
C ILE A 65 3.65 -5.88 -1.13
N LEU A 66 4.15 -4.78 -0.59
CA LEU A 66 3.88 -4.37 0.79
C LEU A 66 2.38 -4.19 1.02
N SER A 67 1.70 -3.54 0.09
CA SER A 67 0.26 -3.33 0.13
C SER A 67 -0.52 -4.64 0.04
N LEU A 68 -0.09 -5.56 -0.85
CA LEU A 68 -0.71 -6.88 -0.99
C LEU A 68 -0.55 -7.72 0.27
N VAL A 69 0.61 -7.68 0.91
CA VAL A 69 0.83 -8.38 2.18
C VAL A 69 -0.17 -7.86 3.23
N GLY A 70 -0.33 -6.54 3.31
CA GLY A 70 -1.33 -5.94 4.19
C GLY A 70 -2.74 -6.39 3.85
N GLY A 71 -3.07 -6.45 2.56
CA GLY A 71 -4.37 -6.92 2.08
C GLY A 71 -4.64 -8.38 2.45
N ILE A 72 -3.64 -9.24 2.29
CA ILE A 72 -3.74 -10.66 2.68
C ILE A 72 -3.98 -10.78 4.18
N ILE A 73 -3.22 -10.06 4.98
CA ILE A 73 -3.39 -10.06 6.44
C ILE A 73 -4.79 -9.57 6.80
N GLY A 74 -5.27 -8.53 6.13
CA GLY A 74 -6.61 -7.98 6.34
C GLY A 74 -7.71 -8.99 6.01
N VAL A 75 -7.58 -9.71 4.90
CA VAL A 75 -8.54 -10.75 4.50
C VAL A 75 -8.54 -11.89 5.51
N ILE A 76 -7.35 -12.36 5.91
CA ILE A 76 -7.24 -13.42 6.93
C ILE A 76 -7.87 -12.97 8.24
N GLY A 77 -7.58 -11.73 8.68
CA GLY A 77 -8.20 -11.17 9.88
C GLY A 77 -9.71 -11.09 9.78
N GLY A 78 -10.22 -10.71 8.60
CA GLY A 78 -11.65 -10.68 8.35
C GLY A 78 -12.31 -12.06 8.42
N PHE A 79 -11.64 -13.09 7.85
CA PHE A 79 -12.13 -14.46 7.96
C PHE A 79 -12.16 -14.94 9.40
N ILE A 80 -11.09 -14.72 10.15
CA ILE A 80 -11.04 -15.11 11.56
C ILE A 80 -12.15 -14.39 12.33
N GLY A 81 -12.30 -13.08 12.12
CA GLY A 81 -13.33 -12.28 12.77
C GLY A 81 -14.75 -12.74 12.44
N SER A 82 -14.96 -13.22 11.21
CA SER A 82 -16.28 -13.67 10.77
C SER A 82 -16.75 -14.95 11.45
N HIS A 83 -15.83 -15.72 12.02
CA HIS A 83 -16.17 -16.93 12.79
C HIS A 83 -16.58 -16.60 14.23
N PHE A 84 -16.30 -15.40 14.69
CA PHE A 84 -16.72 -14.96 16.02
C PHE A 84 -18.04 -14.20 15.92
N LYS A 85 -19.06 -14.72 16.59
CA LYS A 85 -20.34 -14.01 16.69
C LYS A 85 -20.19 -12.90 17.72
N ILE A 86 -20.12 -11.67 17.26
CA ILE A 86 -20.06 -10.52 18.16
C ILE A 86 -21.46 -9.93 18.25
N VAL A 87 -22.02 -9.89 19.46
CA VAL A 87 -23.32 -9.27 19.75
C VAL A 87 -24.45 -9.83 18.87
N GLY A 88 -24.44 -11.14 18.58
CA GLY A 88 -25.50 -11.77 17.79
C GLY A 88 -25.46 -11.47 16.29
N VAL A 89 -24.45 -10.76 15.83
CA VAL A 89 -24.27 -10.48 14.40
C VAL A 89 -23.29 -11.51 13.82
N GLN A 90 -23.69 -12.13 12.73
CA GLN A 90 -22.82 -13.05 12.01
C GLN A 90 -22.28 -12.35 10.76
N PRO A 91 -21.01 -11.94 10.73
CA PRO A 91 -20.42 -11.34 9.54
C PRO A 91 -20.42 -12.34 8.37
N VAL A 92 -20.69 -11.84 7.18
CA VAL A 92 -20.67 -12.63 5.96
C VAL A 92 -19.56 -12.12 5.07
N ILE A 93 -18.67 -13.02 4.63
CA ILE A 93 -17.64 -12.69 3.68
C ILE A 93 -18.08 -13.14 2.30
N ILE A 94 -18.21 -12.19 1.38
CA ILE A 94 -18.61 -12.43 0.00
C ILE A 94 -17.34 -12.47 -0.85
N HIS A 95 -17.29 -13.39 -1.82
CA HIS A 95 -16.15 -13.50 -2.75
C HIS A 95 -15.83 -12.17 -3.45
N ALA A 96 -16.86 -11.40 -3.79
CA ALA A 96 -16.70 -10.08 -4.40
C ALA A 96 -15.92 -9.12 -3.48
N SER A 97 -16.13 -9.23 -2.16
CA SER A 97 -15.40 -8.40 -1.19
C SER A 97 -13.92 -8.74 -1.15
N VAL A 98 -13.56 -10.01 -1.27
CA VAL A 98 -12.17 -10.45 -1.30
C VAL A 98 -11.47 -9.91 -2.55
N ILE A 99 -12.12 -10.04 -3.72
CA ILE A 99 -11.58 -9.51 -4.98
C ILE A 99 -11.41 -8.00 -4.90
N LEU A 100 -12.40 -7.30 -4.34
CA LEU A 100 -12.33 -5.85 -4.14
C LEU A 100 -11.17 -5.48 -3.23
N ALA A 101 -10.96 -6.24 -2.14
CA ALA A 101 -9.87 -5.98 -1.20
C ALA A 101 -8.51 -6.09 -1.89
N PHE A 102 -8.29 -7.11 -2.73
CA PHE A 102 -7.04 -7.26 -3.47
C PHE A 102 -6.87 -6.14 -4.51
N GLY A 103 -7.93 -5.78 -5.23
CA GLY A 103 -7.91 -4.68 -6.19
C GLY A 103 -7.55 -3.34 -5.54
N VAL A 104 -8.19 -3.04 -4.41
CA VAL A 104 -7.91 -1.82 -3.64
C VAL A 104 -6.47 -1.84 -3.12
N SER A 105 -5.98 -2.99 -2.63
CA SER A 105 -4.59 -3.12 -2.16
C SER A 105 -3.58 -2.78 -3.26
N VAL A 106 -3.79 -3.28 -4.47
CA VAL A 106 -2.92 -2.96 -5.61
C VAL A 106 -2.95 -1.48 -5.92
N LEU A 107 -4.15 -0.88 -5.98
CA LEU A 107 -4.32 0.55 -6.25
C LEU A 107 -3.64 1.41 -5.19
N ILE A 108 -3.78 1.06 -3.91
CA ILE A 108 -3.15 1.76 -2.80
C ILE A 108 -1.62 1.70 -2.93
N GLY A 109 -1.09 0.50 -3.23
CA GLY A 109 0.35 0.34 -3.43
C GLY A 109 0.88 1.20 -4.57
N LEU A 110 0.19 1.21 -5.70
CA LEU A 110 0.57 2.02 -6.86
C LEU A 110 0.45 3.52 -6.59
N PHE A 111 -0.64 3.93 -5.94
CA PHE A 111 -0.89 5.35 -5.66
C PHE A 111 0.10 5.91 -4.65
N PHE A 112 0.22 5.26 -3.48
CA PHE A 112 1.07 5.77 -2.41
C PHE A 112 2.55 5.43 -2.61
N GLY A 113 2.86 4.41 -3.42
CA GLY A 113 4.24 4.08 -3.80
C GLY A 113 4.76 4.94 -4.95
N GLY A 114 3.86 5.60 -5.69
CA GLY A 114 4.24 6.39 -6.85
C GLY A 114 5.20 7.53 -6.54
N TYR A 115 4.95 8.29 -5.47
CA TYR A 115 5.82 9.39 -5.07
C TYR A 115 7.21 8.93 -4.64
N PRO A 116 7.35 7.95 -3.71
CA PRO A 116 8.68 7.43 -3.38
C PRO A 116 9.41 6.83 -4.58
N ALA A 117 8.71 6.09 -5.44
CA ALA A 117 9.30 5.50 -6.63
C ALA A 117 9.82 6.57 -7.58
N SER A 118 9.04 7.63 -7.81
CA SER A 118 9.42 8.77 -8.63
C SER A 118 10.63 9.49 -8.04
N ARG A 119 10.66 9.65 -6.73
CA ARG A 119 11.78 10.30 -6.05
C ARG A 119 13.06 9.47 -6.18
N ALA A 120 12.97 8.15 -6.03
CA ALA A 120 14.10 7.26 -6.23
C ALA A 120 14.64 7.35 -7.66
N ALA A 121 13.72 7.34 -8.64
CA ALA A 121 14.07 7.41 -10.05
C ALA A 121 14.71 8.72 -10.46
N SER A 122 14.40 9.83 -9.76
CA SER A 122 14.90 11.15 -10.09
C SER A 122 16.24 11.48 -9.41
N LEU A 123 16.77 10.63 -8.57
CA LEU A 123 18.07 10.84 -7.94
C LEU A 123 19.19 10.88 -8.98
N ARG A 124 20.05 11.90 -8.88
CA ARG A 124 21.24 11.98 -9.74
C ARG A 124 22.35 11.11 -9.13
N PRO A 125 23.12 10.38 -9.96
CA PRO A 125 24.19 9.50 -9.43
C PRO A 125 25.18 10.24 -8.53
N ILE A 126 25.55 11.46 -8.91
CA ILE A 126 26.51 12.28 -8.13
C ILE A 126 25.94 12.65 -6.78
N GLU A 127 24.68 13.07 -6.74
CA GLU A 127 23.99 13.44 -5.49
C GLU A 127 23.78 12.21 -4.59
N ALA A 128 23.41 11.07 -5.20
CA ALA A 128 23.17 9.82 -4.48
C ALA A 128 24.46 9.30 -3.83
N LEU A 129 25.59 9.41 -4.52
CA LEU A 129 26.89 8.95 -4.02
C LEU A 129 27.49 9.89 -2.97
N ARG A 130 27.02 11.12 -2.88
CA ARG A 130 27.43 12.09 -1.86
C ARG A 130 26.77 11.87 -0.52
N HIS A 131 25.61 11.20 -0.52
CA HIS A 131 24.89 10.90 0.72
C HIS A 131 25.49 9.67 1.41
N GLU A 132 26.18 9.90 2.49
CA GLU A 132 26.71 8.84 3.35
C GLU A 132 26.07 8.90 4.72
#